data_3fcab54a3c298e7475048d62571d65ba
#
_entry.id   3fcab54a3c298e7475048d62571d65ba
#
_cell.length_a   1.000
_cell.length_b   1.000
_cell.length_c   1.000
_cell.angle_alpha   90.00
_cell.angle_beta   90.00
_cell.angle_gamma   90.00
#
_symmetry.space_group_name_H-M   'P 1'
#
loop_
_entity.id
_entity.type
_entity.pdbx_description
1 polymer ?
#
loop_
_entity_poly.entity_id
_entity_poly.type
_entity_poly.pdbx_seq_one_letter_code
_entity_poly.pdbx_strand_id
1 'polypeptide(L)'
;MKMKKICIVAGARPNFIKVAPVIRAIRNAQEAGNEISYQLVYTGKEDDPTLESSLFDNLGIQKPDAYLGVDCPNMNELTGQVMGQFERYLQQNATDIVIVVDDLASTMAVAIVTKKQGVQLAHIAAGTRSFDITMPKEINRLVIDGLSDILFTAGISNNSIANKEGAELSKVYMVGNVLIDNIRFLQSKMQRPEVMDEFHLKEGEYMVLTLNRKAIVNNIDEMKSLISVIDEEARQAGVKVIAPLRGKALGFVLAFKAYQEESNHQSGIQVVQPLDYLSFAYLTAHAKGVITDSGNVAEEATFNGVPCITLNSYTEHIETVKVGTNELVAEDPELLKQSMQKLLKGEWKKAGIPDRWDGRSAERIVQILAE
;
A
#
# COMPACT_ATOMS: atom_id res chain seq x y z
N MET A 1 8.34 35.63 -2.93
CA MET A 1 7.35 34.80 -3.68
C MET A 1 6.09 34.68 -2.82
N LYS A 2 4.90 34.46 -3.40
CA LYS A 2 3.68 34.21 -2.61
C LYS A 2 3.76 32.77 -2.05
N MET A 3 3.51 32.61 -0.76
CA MET A 3 3.47 31.30 -0.10
C MET A 3 2.48 30.37 -0.82
N LYS A 4 2.94 29.22 -1.31
CA LYS A 4 2.13 28.20 -1.98
C LYS A 4 1.42 27.35 -0.93
N LYS A 5 0.10 27.31 -0.97
CA LYS A 5 -0.76 26.61 -0.02
C LYS A 5 -1.25 25.28 -0.59
N ILE A 6 -0.86 24.20 0.06
CA ILE A 6 -1.19 22.84 -0.36
C ILE A 6 -2.22 22.24 0.60
N CYS A 7 -3.26 21.62 0.05
CA CYS A 7 -4.18 20.76 0.80
C CYS A 7 -3.89 19.30 0.45
N ILE A 8 -3.47 18.49 1.42
CA ILE A 8 -3.25 17.05 1.25
C ILE A 8 -4.45 16.31 1.81
N VAL A 9 -5.09 15.47 0.99
CA VAL A 9 -6.31 14.77 1.41
C VAL A 9 -6.07 13.27 1.51
N ALA A 10 -6.43 12.71 2.66
CA ALA A 10 -6.41 11.28 2.93
C ALA A 10 -7.84 10.77 3.18
N GLY A 11 -8.20 9.62 2.62
CA GLY A 11 -9.51 9.00 2.74
C GLY A 11 -9.54 7.71 3.55
N ALA A 12 -8.36 7.15 3.89
CA ALA A 12 -8.22 5.94 4.68
C ALA A 12 -6.79 5.82 5.24
N ARG A 13 -6.63 4.93 6.23
CA ARG A 13 -5.33 4.64 6.86
C ARG A 13 -4.16 4.42 5.87
N PRO A 14 -4.29 3.64 4.78
CA PRO A 14 -3.21 3.46 3.81
C PRO A 14 -2.74 4.75 3.13
N ASN A 15 -3.64 5.72 2.96
CA ASN A 15 -3.26 7.00 2.36
C ASN A 15 -2.27 7.78 3.24
N PHE A 16 -2.43 7.73 4.58
CA PHE A 16 -1.48 8.38 5.48
C PHE A 16 -0.06 7.83 5.31
N ILE A 17 0.08 6.52 5.09
CA ILE A 17 1.38 5.89 4.84
C ILE A 17 2.03 6.48 3.58
N LYS A 18 1.25 6.75 2.54
CA LYS A 18 1.76 7.27 1.26
C LYS A 18 1.97 8.79 1.25
N VAL A 19 1.17 9.56 1.99
CA VAL A 19 1.34 11.03 2.07
C VAL A 19 2.35 11.46 3.13
N ALA A 20 2.63 10.65 4.13
CA ALA A 20 3.58 10.98 5.18
C ALA A 20 4.97 11.39 4.67
N PRO A 21 5.58 10.69 3.69
CA PRO A 21 6.84 11.14 3.09
C PRO A 21 6.77 12.53 2.50
N VAL A 22 5.66 12.86 1.81
CA VAL A 22 5.46 14.18 1.19
C VAL A 22 5.32 15.26 2.26
N ILE A 23 4.59 14.99 3.33
CA ILE A 23 4.46 15.90 4.47
C ILE A 23 5.84 16.18 5.09
N ARG A 24 6.64 15.14 5.34
CA ARG A 24 8.01 15.31 5.86
C ARG A 24 8.89 16.11 4.92
N ALA A 25 8.80 15.83 3.60
CA ALA A 25 9.56 16.58 2.60
C ALA A 25 9.14 18.06 2.51
N ILE A 26 7.84 18.37 2.64
CA ILE A 26 7.36 19.76 2.73
C ILE A 26 7.93 20.45 3.97
N ARG A 27 7.92 19.80 5.13
CA ARG A 27 8.48 20.37 6.37
C ARG A 27 9.97 20.66 6.23
N ASN A 28 10.73 19.73 5.64
CA ASN A 28 12.14 19.96 5.35
C ASN A 28 12.36 21.14 4.38
N ALA A 29 11.49 21.28 3.38
CA ALA A 29 11.53 22.40 2.45
C ALA A 29 11.22 23.74 3.16
N GLN A 30 10.25 23.76 4.08
CA GLN A 30 9.95 24.92 4.92
C GLN A 30 11.15 25.33 5.79
N GLU A 31 11.81 24.36 6.43
CA GLU A 31 13.01 24.58 7.23
C GLU A 31 14.18 25.12 6.38
N ALA A 32 14.23 24.74 5.10
CA ALA A 32 15.18 25.26 4.12
C ALA A 32 14.79 26.65 3.56
N GLY A 33 13.70 27.26 4.03
CA GLY A 33 13.26 28.59 3.64
C GLY A 33 12.36 28.67 2.41
N ASN A 34 11.84 27.56 1.91
CA ASN A 34 10.86 27.58 0.82
C ASN A 34 9.50 28.11 1.31
N GLU A 35 8.89 28.98 0.52
CA GLU A 35 7.56 29.54 0.80
C GLU A 35 6.44 28.56 0.41
N ILE A 36 6.33 27.46 1.12
CA ILE A 36 5.33 26.40 0.93
C ILE A 36 4.68 26.07 2.28
N SER A 37 3.37 25.82 2.28
CA SER A 37 2.63 25.39 3.47
C SER A 37 1.66 24.27 3.11
N TYR A 38 1.28 23.46 4.09
CA TYR A 38 0.29 22.41 3.86
C TYR A 38 -0.73 22.35 4.98
N GLN A 39 -1.89 21.78 4.66
CA GLN A 39 -2.89 21.29 5.60
C GLN A 39 -3.22 19.84 5.24
N LEU A 40 -3.33 18.99 6.24
CA LEU A 40 -3.72 17.59 6.09
C LEU A 40 -5.20 17.46 6.44
N VAL A 41 -5.99 16.99 5.49
CA VAL A 41 -7.43 16.79 5.63
C VAL A 41 -7.76 15.31 5.57
N TYR A 42 -8.53 14.82 6.55
CA TYR A 42 -9.11 13.49 6.53
C TYR A 42 -10.59 13.54 6.15
N THR A 43 -11.01 12.69 5.21
CA THR A 43 -12.41 12.67 4.77
C THR A 43 -13.35 12.01 5.78
N GLY A 44 -12.83 11.16 6.66
CA GLY A 44 -13.58 10.46 7.70
C GLY A 44 -13.75 11.26 9.00
N LYS A 45 -14.17 10.54 10.03
CA LYS A 45 -14.38 11.10 11.38
C LYS A 45 -13.09 11.17 12.17
N GLU A 46 -13.03 12.06 13.16
CA GLU A 46 -11.90 12.22 14.07
C GLU A 46 -11.70 10.99 14.97
N ASP A 47 -12.80 10.34 15.34
CA ASP A 47 -12.84 9.14 16.20
C ASP A 47 -12.79 7.82 15.42
N ASP A 48 -12.30 7.85 14.18
CA ASP A 48 -12.12 6.64 13.37
C ASP A 48 -11.15 5.66 14.08
N PRO A 49 -11.63 4.47 14.47
CA PRO A 49 -10.83 3.51 15.23
C PRO A 49 -9.63 2.96 14.44
N THR A 50 -9.58 3.16 13.13
CA THR A 50 -8.44 2.75 12.29
C THR A 50 -7.28 3.75 12.34
N LEU A 51 -7.49 4.94 12.92
CA LEU A 51 -6.50 6.01 13.05
C LEU A 51 -5.94 6.10 14.48
N GLU A 52 -5.22 5.07 14.89
CA GLU A 52 -4.53 5.05 16.17
C GLU A 52 -3.49 6.17 16.26
N SER A 53 -3.32 6.78 17.45
CA SER A 53 -2.32 7.84 17.65
C SER A 53 -0.90 7.39 17.28
N SER A 54 -0.55 6.14 17.58
CA SER A 54 0.72 5.52 17.22
C SER A 54 1.01 5.51 15.72
N LEU A 55 -0.01 5.51 14.87
CA LEU A 55 0.16 5.59 13.43
C LEU A 55 0.90 6.87 13.03
N PHE A 56 0.44 8.02 13.52
CA PHE A 56 1.01 9.34 13.19
C PHE A 56 2.42 9.50 13.77
N ASP A 57 2.63 9.03 15.00
CA ASP A 57 3.94 9.03 15.66
C ASP A 57 4.96 8.19 14.88
N ASN A 58 4.57 6.98 14.48
CA ASN A 58 5.41 6.09 13.68
C ASN A 58 5.74 6.69 12.32
N LEU A 59 4.77 7.32 11.67
CA LEU A 59 4.97 7.99 10.38
C LEU A 59 5.73 9.32 10.48
N GLY A 60 5.95 9.85 11.69
CA GLY A 60 6.63 11.14 11.92
C GLY A 60 5.86 12.34 11.38
N ILE A 61 4.53 12.30 11.44
CA ILE A 61 3.63 13.38 11.01
C ILE A 61 2.63 13.71 12.12
N GLN A 62 1.99 14.87 12.00
CA GLN A 62 0.91 15.27 12.89
C GLN A 62 -0.41 14.65 12.45
N LYS A 63 -1.39 14.62 13.36
CA LYS A 63 -2.78 14.29 13.04
C LYS A 63 -3.34 15.28 12.01
N PRO A 64 -4.43 14.91 11.29
CA PRO A 64 -5.09 15.83 10.38
C PRO A 64 -5.46 17.16 11.01
N ASP A 65 -5.28 18.24 10.23
CA ASP A 65 -5.71 19.60 10.62
C ASP A 65 -7.23 19.77 10.54
N ALA A 66 -7.89 18.95 9.68
CA ALA A 66 -9.34 18.97 9.53
C ALA A 66 -9.88 17.56 9.22
N TYR A 67 -11.11 17.33 9.68
CA TYR A 67 -11.88 16.12 9.47
C TYR A 67 -13.20 16.47 8.80
N LEU A 68 -13.54 15.83 7.68
CA LEU A 68 -14.80 16.09 6.98
C LEU A 68 -16.00 15.35 7.61
N GLY A 69 -15.72 14.40 8.51
CA GLY A 69 -16.73 13.70 9.31
C GLY A 69 -17.62 12.73 8.53
N VAL A 70 -17.20 12.29 7.34
CA VAL A 70 -17.99 11.39 6.51
C VAL A 70 -17.76 9.94 6.93
N ASP A 71 -18.87 9.25 7.22
CA ASP A 71 -18.88 7.82 7.55
C ASP A 71 -20.13 7.20 6.91
N CYS A 72 -19.96 6.51 5.81
CA CYS A 72 -21.06 5.91 5.06
C CYS A 72 -20.60 4.59 4.41
N PRO A 73 -21.32 3.48 4.63
CA PRO A 73 -20.99 2.19 4.04
C PRO A 73 -21.28 2.12 2.54
N ASN A 74 -22.17 2.96 2.02
CA ASN A 74 -22.47 3.05 0.60
C ASN A 74 -21.48 3.97 -0.09
N MET A 75 -20.70 3.46 -1.02
CA MET A 75 -19.62 4.23 -1.69
C MET A 75 -20.13 5.38 -2.55
N ASN A 76 -21.30 5.29 -3.16
CA ASN A 76 -21.87 6.36 -3.95
C ASN A 76 -22.38 7.50 -3.06
N GLU A 77 -23.03 7.15 -1.97
CA GLU A 77 -23.48 8.12 -0.96
C GLU A 77 -22.29 8.79 -0.28
N LEU A 78 -21.25 8.02 0.10
CA LEU A 78 -19.99 8.54 0.62
C LEU A 78 -19.38 9.57 -0.34
N THR A 79 -19.34 9.26 -1.63
CA THR A 79 -18.85 10.18 -2.67
C THR A 79 -19.59 11.51 -2.63
N GLY A 80 -20.92 11.47 -2.61
CA GLY A 80 -21.74 12.69 -2.55
C GLY A 80 -21.54 13.51 -1.26
N GLN A 81 -21.45 12.84 -0.11
CA GLN A 81 -21.20 13.49 1.17
C GLN A 81 -19.82 14.15 1.22
N VAL A 82 -18.76 13.44 0.77
CA VAL A 82 -17.41 13.99 0.70
C VAL A 82 -17.36 15.20 -0.23
N MET A 83 -18.02 15.15 -1.39
CA MET A 83 -18.09 16.30 -2.30
C MET A 83 -18.64 17.55 -1.60
N GLY A 84 -19.78 17.43 -0.91
CA GLY A 84 -20.40 18.56 -0.24
C GLY A 84 -19.56 19.10 0.93
N GLN A 85 -18.92 18.24 1.72
CA GLN A 85 -18.09 18.68 2.85
C GLN A 85 -16.78 19.29 2.37
N PHE A 86 -16.15 18.71 1.35
CA PHE A 86 -14.88 19.22 0.83
C PHE A 86 -15.04 20.56 0.09
N GLU A 87 -16.17 20.77 -0.60
CA GLU A 87 -16.50 22.07 -1.18
C GLU A 87 -16.54 23.15 -0.11
N ARG A 88 -17.25 22.92 1.00
CA ARG A 88 -17.32 23.87 2.14
C ARG A 88 -15.94 24.13 2.72
N TYR A 89 -15.11 23.08 2.83
CA TYR A 89 -13.72 23.22 3.30
C TYR A 89 -12.92 24.16 2.39
N LEU A 90 -12.94 23.96 1.07
CA LEU A 90 -12.21 24.79 0.11
C LEU A 90 -12.70 26.24 0.08
N GLN A 91 -14.00 26.49 0.28
CA GLN A 91 -14.56 27.85 0.37
C GLN A 91 -14.03 28.62 1.58
N GLN A 92 -13.66 27.93 2.66
CA GLN A 92 -13.16 28.54 3.89
C GLN A 92 -11.62 28.55 3.98
N ASN A 93 -10.93 27.72 3.21
CA ASN A 93 -9.50 27.52 3.27
C ASN A 93 -8.86 27.78 1.91
N ALA A 94 -8.23 28.93 1.75
CA ALA A 94 -7.54 29.29 0.52
C ALA A 94 -6.46 28.25 0.17
N THR A 95 -6.58 27.60 -0.97
CA THR A 95 -5.75 26.48 -1.43
C THR A 95 -5.31 26.75 -2.86
N ASP A 96 -4.01 26.63 -3.13
CA ASP A 96 -3.46 26.74 -4.49
C ASP A 96 -3.43 25.37 -5.20
N ILE A 97 -3.09 24.29 -4.43
CA ILE A 97 -2.97 22.92 -4.96
C ILE A 97 -3.62 21.94 -3.97
N VAL A 98 -4.43 21.03 -4.48
CA VAL A 98 -4.90 19.85 -3.74
C VAL A 98 -4.11 18.63 -4.19
N ILE A 99 -3.55 17.88 -3.23
CA ILE A 99 -2.89 16.59 -3.46
C ILE A 99 -3.84 15.47 -3.01
N VAL A 100 -4.10 14.54 -3.91
CA VAL A 100 -4.82 13.30 -3.64
C VAL A 100 -3.92 12.09 -3.89
N VAL A 101 -4.26 10.96 -3.28
CA VAL A 101 -3.48 9.73 -3.38
C VAL A 101 -4.38 8.51 -3.53
N ASP A 102 -3.95 7.54 -4.32
CA ASP A 102 -4.68 6.30 -4.61
C ASP A 102 -6.07 6.51 -5.27
N ASP A 103 -6.98 5.58 -5.05
CA ASP A 103 -8.16 5.34 -5.88
C ASP A 103 -9.48 5.17 -5.09
N LEU A 104 -9.58 5.78 -3.92
CA LEU A 104 -10.78 5.68 -3.11
C LEU A 104 -11.95 6.48 -3.72
N ALA A 105 -13.17 6.13 -3.37
CA ALA A 105 -14.36 6.92 -3.72
C ALA A 105 -14.28 8.35 -3.16
N SER A 106 -13.72 8.51 -1.95
CA SER A 106 -13.44 9.82 -1.36
C SER A 106 -12.35 10.59 -2.13
N THR A 107 -11.32 9.91 -2.65
CA THR A 107 -10.28 10.52 -3.49
C THR A 107 -10.88 11.08 -4.78
N MET A 108 -11.73 10.30 -5.44
CA MET A 108 -12.46 10.74 -6.64
C MET A 108 -13.36 11.94 -6.35
N ALA A 109 -14.11 11.90 -5.24
CA ALA A 109 -14.98 13.00 -4.83
C ALA A 109 -14.21 14.31 -4.66
N VAL A 110 -13.07 14.26 -3.96
CA VAL A 110 -12.16 15.39 -3.76
C VAL A 110 -11.62 15.92 -5.10
N ALA A 111 -11.21 15.03 -6.00
CA ALA A 111 -10.70 15.42 -7.31
C ALA A 111 -11.73 16.21 -8.13
N ILE A 112 -12.98 15.74 -8.18
CA ILE A 112 -14.08 16.41 -8.88
C ILE A 112 -14.31 17.82 -8.30
N VAL A 113 -14.43 17.94 -6.98
CA VAL A 113 -14.66 19.23 -6.32
C VAL A 113 -13.52 20.19 -6.56
N THR A 114 -12.27 19.73 -6.40
CA THR A 114 -11.06 20.54 -6.65
C THR A 114 -11.12 21.22 -8.02
N LYS A 115 -11.40 20.45 -9.05
CA LYS A 115 -11.44 20.97 -10.42
C LYS A 115 -12.63 21.90 -10.64
N LYS A 116 -13.79 21.61 -10.07
CA LYS A 116 -14.97 22.49 -10.16
C LYS A 116 -14.78 23.82 -9.44
N GLN A 117 -13.94 23.86 -8.40
CA GLN A 117 -13.57 25.09 -7.68
C GLN A 117 -12.39 25.84 -8.34
N GLY A 118 -11.85 25.36 -9.47
CA GLY A 118 -10.75 25.99 -10.20
C GLY A 118 -9.38 25.86 -9.52
N VAL A 119 -9.25 24.94 -8.56
CA VAL A 119 -8.00 24.67 -7.85
C VAL A 119 -7.16 23.65 -8.63
N GLN A 120 -5.83 23.77 -8.58
CA GLN A 120 -4.92 22.81 -9.19
C GLN A 120 -4.98 21.46 -8.46
N LEU A 121 -5.02 20.37 -9.23
CA LEU A 121 -5.11 19.01 -8.71
C LEU A 121 -3.82 18.23 -9.04
N ALA A 122 -3.20 17.64 -8.03
CA ALA A 122 -2.07 16.72 -8.17
C ALA A 122 -2.43 15.34 -7.63
N HIS A 123 -2.14 14.29 -8.41
CA HIS A 123 -2.44 12.90 -8.05
C HIS A 123 -1.15 12.10 -7.85
N ILE A 124 -0.99 11.50 -6.65
CA ILE A 124 0.08 10.56 -6.30
C ILE A 124 -0.40 9.13 -6.56
N ALA A 125 0.46 8.27 -7.10
CA ALA A 125 0.18 6.93 -7.60
C ALA A 125 -0.68 6.92 -8.89
N ALA A 126 -0.54 7.97 -9.69
CA ALA A 126 -1.21 8.12 -10.96
C ALA A 126 -0.77 7.07 -12.01
N GLY A 127 -1.61 6.84 -13.01
CA GLY A 127 -1.35 5.88 -14.08
C GLY A 127 -1.44 4.42 -13.65
N THR A 128 -1.98 4.14 -12.48
CA THR A 128 -2.25 2.78 -12.00
C THR A 128 -3.50 2.23 -12.65
N ARG A 129 -3.45 1.04 -13.27
CA ARG A 129 -4.57 0.40 -13.97
C ARG A 129 -4.62 -1.10 -13.71
N SER A 130 -5.83 -1.61 -13.54
CA SER A 130 -6.16 -3.03 -13.64
C SER A 130 -6.66 -3.42 -15.02
N PHE A 131 -7.12 -2.43 -15.80
CA PHE A 131 -7.81 -2.58 -17.10
C PHE A 131 -9.13 -3.36 -16.99
N ASP A 132 -9.66 -3.52 -15.79
CA ASP A 132 -10.97 -4.12 -15.54
C ASP A 132 -11.98 -3.05 -15.12
N ILE A 133 -12.74 -2.57 -16.09
CA ILE A 133 -13.76 -1.52 -15.91
C ILE A 133 -14.91 -1.96 -14.99
N THR A 134 -15.03 -3.25 -14.68
CA THR A 134 -16.02 -3.73 -13.71
C THR A 134 -15.60 -3.50 -12.26
N MET A 135 -14.32 -3.18 -12.03
CA MET A 135 -13.81 -2.82 -10.71
C MET A 135 -14.14 -1.36 -10.38
N PRO A 136 -14.85 -1.08 -9.28
CA PRO A 136 -15.18 0.30 -8.88
C PRO A 136 -13.95 1.22 -8.74
N LYS A 137 -12.84 0.68 -8.29
CA LYS A 137 -11.57 1.41 -8.18
C LYS A 137 -11.01 1.85 -9.52
N GLU A 138 -11.20 1.06 -10.57
CA GLU A 138 -10.74 1.43 -11.91
C GLU A 138 -11.48 2.65 -12.45
N ILE A 139 -12.79 2.74 -12.18
CA ILE A 139 -13.58 3.94 -12.48
C ILE A 139 -13.00 5.16 -11.76
N ASN A 140 -12.71 5.03 -10.47
CA ASN A 140 -12.13 6.11 -9.69
C ASN A 140 -10.80 6.59 -10.29
N ARG A 141 -9.90 5.66 -10.65
CA ARG A 141 -8.59 5.95 -11.27
C ARG A 141 -8.73 6.75 -12.57
N LEU A 142 -9.60 6.31 -13.46
CA LEU A 142 -9.86 6.99 -14.73
C LEU A 142 -10.33 8.44 -14.51
N VAL A 143 -11.26 8.64 -13.58
CA VAL A 143 -11.77 9.98 -13.25
C VAL A 143 -10.69 10.85 -12.62
N ILE A 144 -9.96 10.35 -11.64
CA ILE A 144 -8.94 11.12 -10.92
C ILE A 144 -7.81 11.53 -11.89
N ASP A 145 -7.27 10.59 -12.65
CA ASP A 145 -6.19 10.86 -13.61
C ASP A 145 -6.64 11.81 -14.71
N GLY A 146 -7.87 11.62 -15.24
CA GLY A 146 -8.43 12.48 -16.29
C GLY A 146 -8.70 13.93 -15.84
N LEU A 147 -8.82 14.18 -14.54
CA LEU A 147 -9.04 15.52 -13.99
C LEU A 147 -7.75 16.18 -13.49
N SER A 148 -6.68 15.43 -13.25
CA SER A 148 -5.48 15.92 -12.57
C SER A 148 -4.61 16.77 -13.49
N ASP A 149 -4.16 17.92 -13.00
CA ASP A 149 -3.21 18.80 -13.69
C ASP A 149 -1.77 18.25 -13.59
N ILE A 150 -1.46 17.55 -12.50
CA ILE A 150 -0.15 16.95 -12.25
C ILE A 150 -0.33 15.48 -11.87
N LEU A 151 0.35 14.60 -12.57
CA LEU A 151 0.31 13.17 -12.39
C LEU A 151 1.70 12.67 -11.92
N PHE A 152 1.80 12.22 -10.68
CA PHE A 152 3.01 11.63 -10.10
C PHE A 152 2.93 10.12 -10.18
N THR A 153 3.79 9.52 -11.01
CA THR A 153 3.79 8.08 -11.29
C THR A 153 4.92 7.36 -10.58
N ALA A 154 4.65 6.10 -10.19
CA ALA A 154 5.57 5.30 -9.40
C ALA A 154 6.64 4.57 -10.22
N GLY A 155 6.37 4.29 -11.51
CA GLY A 155 7.26 3.52 -12.37
C GLY A 155 7.02 3.77 -13.85
N ILE A 156 7.82 3.12 -14.70
CA ILE A 156 7.81 3.31 -16.16
C ILE A 156 6.45 2.95 -16.75
N SER A 157 5.84 1.87 -16.30
CA SER A 157 4.55 1.38 -16.76
C SER A 157 3.43 2.39 -16.46
N ASN A 158 3.34 2.83 -15.19
CA ASN A 158 2.39 3.85 -14.78
C ASN A 158 2.59 5.18 -15.54
N ASN A 159 3.85 5.55 -15.78
CA ASN A 159 4.19 6.76 -16.52
C ASN A 159 3.73 6.68 -17.98
N SER A 160 3.88 5.53 -18.62
CA SER A 160 3.40 5.30 -19.98
C SER A 160 1.87 5.40 -20.07
N ILE A 161 1.16 4.83 -19.10
CA ILE A 161 -0.30 4.89 -19.04
C ILE A 161 -0.77 6.33 -18.82
N ALA A 162 -0.22 7.03 -17.84
CA ALA A 162 -0.57 8.40 -17.53
C ALA A 162 -0.36 9.35 -18.73
N ASN A 163 0.71 9.15 -19.50
CA ASN A 163 0.95 9.93 -20.73
C ASN A 163 -0.03 9.62 -21.86
N LYS A 164 -0.61 8.42 -21.90
CA LYS A 164 -1.60 8.04 -22.91
C LYS A 164 -3.01 8.50 -22.58
N GLU A 165 -3.38 8.42 -21.31
CA GLU A 165 -4.75 8.55 -20.83
C GLU A 165 -5.00 9.86 -20.06
N GLY A 166 -3.94 10.58 -19.69
CA GLY A 166 -4.04 11.87 -19.02
C GLY A 166 -4.68 12.94 -19.90
N ALA A 167 -5.20 14.00 -19.30
CA ALA A 167 -5.69 15.15 -20.04
C ALA A 167 -4.55 15.80 -20.84
N GLU A 168 -4.88 16.38 -22.01
CA GLU A 168 -3.89 16.96 -22.94
C GLU A 168 -2.94 17.98 -22.30
N LEU A 169 -3.41 18.69 -21.26
CA LEU A 169 -2.63 19.70 -20.53
C LEU A 169 -2.01 19.17 -19.24
N SER A 170 -2.20 17.90 -18.91
CA SER A 170 -1.61 17.31 -17.69
C SER A 170 -0.10 17.18 -17.81
N LYS A 171 0.58 17.48 -16.69
CA LYS A 171 2.02 17.25 -16.56
C LYS A 171 2.27 15.92 -15.88
N VAL A 172 3.00 15.01 -16.50
CA VAL A 172 3.30 13.67 -15.98
C VAL A 172 4.75 13.60 -15.53
N TYR A 173 4.97 13.20 -14.29
CA TYR A 173 6.31 13.08 -13.71
C TYR A 173 6.50 11.70 -13.08
N MET A 174 7.47 10.95 -13.56
CA MET A 174 7.90 9.71 -12.92
C MET A 174 8.78 10.06 -11.72
N VAL A 175 8.20 10.03 -10.52
CA VAL A 175 8.88 10.40 -9.28
C VAL A 175 9.41 9.21 -8.49
N GLY A 176 8.88 8.02 -8.74
CA GLY A 176 9.12 6.82 -7.96
C GLY A 176 7.96 6.50 -6.99
N ASN A 177 8.11 5.46 -6.20
CA ASN A 177 7.07 4.99 -5.30
C ASN A 177 7.26 5.58 -3.89
N VAL A 178 6.30 6.41 -3.46
CA VAL A 178 6.32 7.07 -2.14
C VAL A 178 6.27 6.09 -0.95
N LEU A 179 5.78 4.86 -1.16
CA LEU A 179 5.83 3.81 -0.14
C LEU A 179 7.28 3.48 0.25
N ILE A 180 8.17 3.48 -0.72
CA ILE A 180 9.61 3.21 -0.52
C ILE A 180 10.27 4.30 0.33
N ASP A 181 9.87 5.55 0.14
CA ASP A 181 10.34 6.65 1.01
C ASP A 181 10.01 6.40 2.48
N ASN A 182 8.83 5.83 2.72
CA ASN A 182 8.39 5.52 4.08
C ASN A 182 9.16 4.33 4.66
N ILE A 183 9.39 3.28 3.88
CA ILE A 183 10.21 2.13 4.31
C ILE A 183 11.61 2.60 4.68
N ARG A 184 12.23 3.40 3.83
CA ARG A 184 13.57 3.98 4.08
C ARG A 184 13.61 4.83 5.36
N PHE A 185 12.58 5.66 5.59
CA PHE A 185 12.46 6.47 6.81
C PHE A 185 12.33 5.61 8.06
N LEU A 186 11.61 4.49 7.97
CA LEU A 186 11.35 3.60 9.10
C LEU A 186 12.44 2.56 9.32
N GLN A 187 13.34 2.37 8.36
CA GLN A 187 14.38 1.32 8.42
C GLN A 187 15.21 1.38 9.70
N SER A 188 15.58 2.58 10.16
CA SER A 188 16.31 2.76 11.42
C SER A 188 15.45 2.62 12.68
N LYS A 189 14.13 2.58 12.54
CA LYS A 189 13.16 2.48 13.63
C LYS A 189 12.53 1.08 13.72
N MET A 190 12.79 0.21 12.75
CA MET A 190 12.31 -1.17 12.78
C MET A 190 12.78 -1.86 14.05
N GLN A 191 11.86 -2.55 14.70
CA GLN A 191 12.14 -3.27 15.94
C GLN A 191 11.93 -4.75 15.71
N ARG A 192 12.86 -5.55 16.19
CA ARG A 192 12.74 -7.00 16.17
C ARG A 192 11.54 -7.44 17.02
N PRO A 193 10.50 -8.03 16.43
CA PRO A 193 9.28 -8.35 17.16
C PRO A 193 9.47 -9.57 18.07
N GLU A 194 8.73 -9.61 19.17
CA GLU A 194 8.77 -10.71 20.17
C GLU A 194 8.49 -12.08 19.53
N VAL A 195 7.68 -12.14 18.48
CA VAL A 195 7.39 -13.37 17.72
C VAL A 195 8.67 -14.06 17.20
N MET A 196 9.74 -13.32 16.97
CA MET A 196 11.03 -13.89 16.58
C MET A 196 11.63 -14.77 17.68
N ASP A 197 11.47 -14.37 18.95
CA ASP A 197 11.97 -15.13 20.10
C ASP A 197 11.00 -16.24 20.47
N GLU A 198 9.70 -15.96 20.47
CA GLU A 198 8.63 -16.93 20.77
C GLU A 198 8.74 -18.19 19.88
N PHE A 199 8.97 -18.01 18.59
CA PHE A 199 9.09 -19.11 17.64
C PHE A 199 10.55 -19.49 17.31
N HIS A 200 11.53 -18.95 18.03
CA HIS A 200 12.97 -19.20 17.78
C HIS A 200 13.36 -18.99 16.32
N LEU A 201 12.90 -17.87 15.73
CA LEU A 201 13.14 -17.55 14.32
C LEU A 201 14.52 -16.94 14.12
N LYS A 202 15.17 -17.33 13.03
CA LYS A 202 16.38 -16.66 12.53
C LYS A 202 16.09 -15.97 11.22
N GLU A 203 16.76 -14.85 11.00
CA GLU A 203 16.65 -14.10 9.75
C GLU A 203 17.01 -14.98 8.56
N GLY A 204 16.20 -14.90 7.49
CA GLY A 204 16.37 -15.72 6.30
C GLY A 204 15.95 -17.19 6.41
N GLU A 205 15.42 -17.64 7.59
CA GLU A 205 15.05 -19.05 7.80
C GLU A 205 13.54 -19.27 7.99
N TYR A 206 12.71 -18.25 7.86
CA TYR A 206 11.26 -18.34 7.97
C TYR A 206 10.55 -17.64 6.81
N MET A 207 9.29 -17.96 6.58
CA MET A 207 8.43 -17.28 5.62
C MET A 207 7.32 -16.50 6.34
N VAL A 208 6.75 -15.51 5.65
CA VAL A 208 5.59 -14.74 6.15
C VAL A 208 4.40 -14.95 5.22
N LEU A 209 3.22 -15.17 5.80
CA LEU A 209 1.96 -15.29 5.06
C LEU A 209 0.99 -14.19 5.46
N THR A 210 0.48 -13.44 4.47
CA THR A 210 -0.62 -12.49 4.68
C THR A 210 -1.76 -12.73 3.69
N LEU A 211 -3.01 -12.69 4.19
CA LEU A 211 -4.23 -12.90 3.43
C LEU A 211 -5.34 -11.97 3.92
N ASN A 212 -5.85 -11.11 3.03
CA ASN A 212 -6.91 -10.14 3.34
C ASN A 212 -7.93 -9.98 2.22
N ARG A 213 -7.63 -10.41 1.00
CA ARG A 213 -8.45 -10.17 -0.19
C ARG A 213 -9.77 -10.94 -0.09
N LYS A 214 -10.88 -10.22 -0.17
CA LYS A 214 -12.23 -10.81 -0.02
C LYS A 214 -12.51 -11.95 -1.01
N ALA A 215 -11.99 -11.88 -2.24
CA ALA A 215 -12.13 -12.92 -3.23
C ALA A 215 -11.58 -14.25 -2.72
N ILE A 216 -10.35 -14.25 -2.20
CA ILE A 216 -9.68 -15.46 -1.67
C ILE A 216 -10.34 -15.91 -0.35
N VAL A 217 -10.46 -15.01 0.64
CA VAL A 217 -10.92 -15.39 1.99
C VAL A 217 -12.40 -15.76 2.07
N ASN A 218 -13.20 -15.48 1.04
CA ASN A 218 -14.60 -15.90 0.95
C ASN A 218 -14.79 -17.23 0.20
N ASN A 219 -13.76 -17.72 -0.51
CA ASN A 219 -13.77 -18.98 -1.22
C ASN A 219 -13.09 -20.06 -0.38
N ILE A 220 -13.87 -20.89 0.31
CA ILE A 220 -13.36 -21.91 1.24
C ILE A 220 -12.52 -22.97 0.55
N ASP A 221 -12.93 -23.42 -0.64
CA ASP A 221 -12.21 -24.47 -1.38
C ASP A 221 -10.85 -23.97 -1.87
N GLU A 222 -10.80 -22.75 -2.35
CA GLU A 222 -9.58 -22.08 -2.77
C GLU A 222 -8.63 -21.87 -1.59
N MET A 223 -9.14 -21.32 -0.48
CA MET A 223 -8.38 -21.17 0.77
C MET A 223 -7.80 -22.52 1.23
N LYS A 224 -8.61 -23.58 1.20
CA LYS A 224 -8.17 -24.92 1.59
C LYS A 224 -7.02 -25.41 0.70
N SER A 225 -7.14 -25.25 -0.60
CA SER A 225 -6.12 -25.67 -1.56
C SER A 225 -4.80 -24.92 -1.35
N LEU A 226 -4.87 -23.59 -1.25
CA LEU A 226 -3.69 -22.74 -1.05
C LEU A 226 -2.99 -22.99 0.30
N ILE A 227 -3.76 -23.05 1.40
CA ILE A 227 -3.22 -23.27 2.73
C ILE A 227 -2.63 -24.67 2.87
N SER A 228 -3.23 -25.69 2.24
CA SER A 228 -2.67 -27.05 2.24
C SER A 228 -1.31 -27.11 1.53
N VAL A 229 -1.15 -26.43 0.40
CA VAL A 229 0.14 -26.37 -0.30
C VAL A 229 1.18 -25.64 0.53
N ILE A 230 0.83 -24.49 1.13
CA ILE A 230 1.75 -23.71 1.97
C ILE A 230 2.23 -24.56 3.17
N ASP A 231 1.30 -25.21 3.84
CA ASP A 231 1.61 -26.04 5.00
C ASP A 231 2.51 -27.23 4.64
N GLU A 232 2.16 -27.95 3.58
CA GLU A 232 2.91 -29.14 3.12
C GLU A 232 4.34 -28.79 2.71
N GLU A 233 4.53 -27.78 1.85
CA GLU A 233 5.87 -27.39 1.37
C GLU A 233 6.73 -26.83 2.51
N ALA A 234 6.15 -26.02 3.41
CA ALA A 234 6.84 -25.49 4.59
C ALA A 234 7.31 -26.62 5.53
N ARG A 235 6.42 -27.57 5.80
CA ARG A 235 6.72 -28.72 6.65
C ARG A 235 7.79 -29.63 6.07
N GLN A 236 7.71 -29.94 4.77
CA GLN A 236 8.72 -30.75 4.08
C GLN A 236 10.10 -30.10 4.10
N ALA A 237 10.17 -28.79 3.98
CA ALA A 237 11.40 -28.02 4.02
C ALA A 237 11.89 -27.71 5.45
N GLY A 238 11.11 -27.99 6.49
CA GLY A 238 11.43 -27.63 7.87
C GLY A 238 11.44 -26.12 8.13
N VAL A 239 10.70 -25.34 7.33
CA VAL A 239 10.62 -23.87 7.41
C VAL A 239 9.32 -23.46 8.07
N LYS A 240 9.37 -22.56 9.04
CA LYS A 240 8.17 -21.99 9.67
C LYS A 240 7.56 -20.89 8.81
N VAL A 241 6.22 -20.89 8.68
CA VAL A 241 5.46 -19.82 8.04
C VAL A 241 4.74 -19.05 9.12
N ILE A 242 5.12 -17.80 9.32
CA ILE A 242 4.53 -16.91 10.32
C ILE A 242 3.35 -16.16 9.68
N ALA A 243 2.18 -16.28 10.28
CA ALA A 243 0.93 -15.82 9.70
C ALA A 243 0.18 -14.83 10.62
N PRO A 244 0.47 -13.51 10.55
CA PRO A 244 -0.25 -12.47 11.29
C PRO A 244 -1.61 -12.19 10.62
N LEU A 245 -2.54 -13.13 10.77
CA LEU A 245 -3.84 -13.12 10.10
C LEU A 245 -4.94 -12.47 10.95
N ARG A 246 -5.99 -12.01 10.26
CA ARG A 246 -7.19 -11.41 10.87
C ARG A 246 -8.46 -11.98 10.26
N GLY A 247 -9.58 -11.82 10.96
CA GLY A 247 -10.93 -12.10 10.45
C GLY A 247 -11.10 -13.52 9.91
N LYS A 248 -11.65 -13.65 8.70
CA LYS A 248 -11.96 -14.94 8.09
C LYS A 248 -10.72 -15.80 7.81
N ALA A 249 -9.62 -15.19 7.36
CA ALA A 249 -8.38 -15.91 7.11
C ALA A 249 -7.83 -16.53 8.41
N LEU A 250 -7.84 -15.79 9.52
CA LEU A 250 -7.48 -16.30 10.83
C LEU A 250 -8.34 -17.49 11.23
N GLY A 251 -9.67 -17.34 11.19
CA GLY A 251 -10.60 -18.39 11.57
C GLY A 251 -10.41 -19.67 10.75
N PHE A 252 -10.19 -19.52 9.44
CA PHE A 252 -9.95 -20.65 8.55
C PHE A 252 -8.64 -21.38 8.89
N VAL A 253 -7.53 -20.65 9.04
CA VAL A 253 -6.22 -21.28 9.29
C VAL A 253 -6.18 -21.94 10.68
N LEU A 254 -6.83 -21.36 11.69
CA LEU A 254 -6.96 -22.02 13.00
C LEU A 254 -7.75 -23.32 12.92
N ALA A 255 -8.87 -23.37 12.18
CA ALA A 255 -9.64 -24.59 11.97
C ALA A 255 -8.85 -25.64 11.16
N PHE A 256 -8.10 -25.21 10.16
CA PHE A 256 -7.21 -26.08 9.40
C PHE A 256 -6.13 -26.69 10.29
N LYS A 257 -5.48 -25.91 11.14
CA LYS A 257 -4.47 -26.41 12.11
C LYS A 257 -5.05 -27.43 13.07
N ALA A 258 -6.22 -27.15 13.66
CA ALA A 258 -6.88 -28.08 14.57
C ALA A 258 -7.16 -29.45 13.90
N TYR A 259 -7.62 -29.43 12.65
CA TYR A 259 -7.82 -30.65 11.87
C TYR A 259 -6.51 -31.43 11.61
N GLN A 260 -5.40 -30.73 11.34
CA GLN A 260 -4.09 -31.35 11.16
C GLN A 260 -3.59 -31.99 12.47
N GLU A 261 -3.76 -31.32 13.61
CA GLU A 261 -3.37 -31.82 14.92
C GLU A 261 -4.13 -33.09 15.32
N GLU A 262 -5.44 -33.17 15.03
CA GLU A 262 -6.25 -34.40 15.20
C GLU A 262 -5.70 -35.58 14.37
N SER A 263 -5.03 -35.28 13.25
CA SER A 263 -4.40 -36.27 12.38
C SER A 263 -2.93 -36.55 12.75
N ASN A 264 -2.46 -36.11 13.91
CA ASN A 264 -1.06 -36.18 14.38
C ASN A 264 -0.05 -35.50 13.44
N HIS A 265 -0.45 -34.46 12.72
CA HIS A 265 0.42 -33.65 11.89
C HIS A 265 0.67 -32.29 12.52
N GLN A 266 1.92 -31.95 12.76
CA GLN A 266 2.29 -30.60 13.22
C GLN A 266 2.34 -29.67 12.01
N SER A 267 1.50 -28.60 12.02
CA SER A 267 1.47 -27.61 10.95
C SER A 267 2.76 -26.78 10.87
N GLY A 268 3.23 -26.52 9.67
CA GLY A 268 4.32 -25.55 9.39
C GLY A 268 3.91 -24.11 9.57
N ILE A 269 2.58 -23.80 9.59
CA ILE A 269 2.05 -22.45 9.73
C ILE A 269 1.88 -22.12 11.21
N GLN A 270 2.48 -21.01 11.63
CA GLN A 270 2.35 -20.45 12.97
C GLN A 270 1.51 -19.17 12.91
N VAL A 271 0.27 -19.25 13.41
CA VAL A 271 -0.63 -18.10 13.51
C VAL A 271 -0.18 -17.23 14.68
N VAL A 272 -0.05 -15.94 14.42
CA VAL A 272 0.34 -14.95 15.42
C VAL A 272 -0.65 -13.78 15.44
N GLN A 273 -0.67 -13.05 16.55
CA GLN A 273 -1.46 -11.83 16.62
C GLN A 273 -0.99 -10.80 15.58
N PRO A 274 -1.91 -9.97 15.08
CA PRO A 274 -1.53 -8.89 14.17
C PRO A 274 -0.47 -7.99 14.79
N LEU A 275 0.61 -7.76 14.05
CA LEU A 275 1.73 -6.92 14.47
C LEU A 275 1.45 -5.44 14.15
N ASP A 276 2.09 -4.54 14.90
CA ASP A 276 2.20 -3.14 14.51
C ASP A 276 3.04 -2.99 13.23
N TYR A 277 3.03 -1.79 12.65
CA TYR A 277 3.67 -1.57 11.36
C TYR A 277 5.20 -1.78 11.39
N LEU A 278 5.89 -1.34 12.44
CA LEU A 278 7.35 -1.47 12.55
C LEU A 278 7.79 -2.91 12.75
N SER A 279 7.07 -3.64 13.60
CA SER A 279 7.28 -5.07 13.85
C SER A 279 7.00 -5.91 12.60
N PHE A 280 5.92 -5.60 11.87
CA PHE A 280 5.60 -6.27 10.62
C PHE A 280 6.64 -5.98 9.53
N ALA A 281 7.09 -4.74 9.40
CA ALA A 281 8.13 -4.35 8.45
C ALA A 281 9.45 -5.08 8.72
N TYR A 282 9.84 -5.23 10.00
CA TYR A 282 11.00 -6.04 10.37
C TYR A 282 10.82 -7.49 9.96
N LEU A 283 9.68 -8.09 10.34
CA LEU A 283 9.40 -9.51 10.07
C LEU A 283 9.46 -9.83 8.57
N THR A 284 8.89 -8.98 7.73
CA THR A 284 8.89 -9.17 6.28
C THR A 284 10.23 -8.88 5.62
N ALA A 285 10.96 -7.87 6.09
CA ALA A 285 12.26 -7.49 5.56
C ALA A 285 13.35 -8.55 5.80
N HIS A 286 13.23 -9.36 6.85
CA HIS A 286 14.20 -10.38 7.23
C HIS A 286 13.70 -11.82 6.97
N ALA A 287 12.60 -11.98 6.24
CA ALA A 287 12.06 -13.28 5.88
C ALA A 287 12.88 -13.94 4.76
N LYS A 288 12.88 -15.28 4.71
CA LYS A 288 13.33 -16.06 3.54
C LYS A 288 12.46 -15.78 2.32
N GLY A 289 11.18 -15.52 2.54
CA GLY A 289 10.22 -15.17 1.52
C GLY A 289 8.86 -14.78 2.11
N VAL A 290 8.06 -14.12 1.30
CA VAL A 290 6.72 -13.65 1.66
C VAL A 290 5.69 -14.21 0.70
N ILE A 291 4.58 -14.71 1.22
CA ILE A 291 3.38 -15.10 0.47
C ILE A 291 2.29 -14.11 0.83
N THR A 292 1.72 -13.44 -0.16
CA THR A 292 0.78 -12.33 0.10
C THR A 292 -0.26 -12.17 -1.01
N ASP A 293 -1.39 -11.56 -0.68
CA ASP A 293 -2.37 -11.05 -1.63
C ASP A 293 -2.38 -9.51 -1.70
N SER A 294 -1.40 -8.86 -1.05
CA SER A 294 -1.27 -7.40 -0.93
C SER A 294 -0.20 -6.85 -1.88
N GLY A 295 -0.59 -5.90 -2.74
CA GLY A 295 0.34 -5.17 -3.60
C GLY A 295 1.41 -4.41 -2.80
N ASN A 296 1.02 -3.72 -1.73
CA ASN A 296 1.97 -2.97 -0.88
C ASN A 296 3.05 -3.89 -0.29
N VAL A 297 2.68 -5.08 0.19
CA VAL A 297 3.65 -6.05 0.74
C VAL A 297 4.61 -6.54 -0.34
N ALA A 298 4.13 -6.75 -1.58
CA ALA A 298 4.98 -7.12 -2.71
C ALA A 298 5.96 -6.00 -3.10
N GLU A 299 5.54 -4.73 -2.99
CA GLU A 299 6.40 -3.57 -3.21
C GLU A 299 7.49 -3.46 -2.14
N GLU A 300 7.11 -3.64 -0.86
CA GLU A 300 8.04 -3.65 0.28
C GLU A 300 9.05 -4.81 0.16
N ALA A 301 8.59 -6.01 -0.16
CA ALA A 301 9.45 -7.17 -0.38
C ALA A 301 10.43 -6.94 -1.54
N THR A 302 9.97 -6.34 -2.65
CA THR A 302 10.83 -5.97 -3.78
C THR A 302 11.94 -5.02 -3.37
N PHE A 303 11.62 -3.97 -2.62
CA PHE A 303 12.63 -3.01 -2.15
C PHE A 303 13.64 -3.64 -1.18
N ASN A 304 13.18 -4.52 -0.30
CA ASN A 304 14.02 -5.22 0.67
C ASN A 304 14.81 -6.40 0.05
N GLY A 305 14.59 -6.71 -1.24
CA GLY A 305 15.23 -7.84 -1.91
C GLY A 305 14.73 -9.22 -1.45
N VAL A 306 13.57 -9.28 -0.78
CA VAL A 306 12.98 -10.50 -0.25
C VAL A 306 12.12 -11.18 -1.33
N PRO A 307 12.30 -12.48 -1.62
CA PRO A 307 11.43 -13.25 -2.50
C PRO A 307 9.95 -13.10 -2.13
N CYS A 308 9.10 -12.80 -3.11
CA CYS A 308 7.68 -12.59 -2.88
C CYS A 308 6.83 -13.42 -3.85
N ILE A 309 5.86 -14.14 -3.31
CA ILE A 309 4.85 -14.88 -4.06
C ILE A 309 3.52 -14.17 -3.85
N THR A 310 2.95 -13.62 -4.91
CA THR A 310 1.68 -12.91 -4.84
C THR A 310 0.53 -13.77 -5.37
N LEU A 311 -0.47 -14.00 -4.52
CA LEU A 311 -1.69 -14.76 -4.80
C LEU A 311 -2.70 -13.93 -5.62
N ASN A 312 -2.22 -13.27 -6.66
CA ASN A 312 -3.01 -12.46 -7.59
C ASN A 312 -2.61 -12.79 -9.02
N SER A 313 -3.53 -12.64 -9.95
CA SER A 313 -3.30 -12.79 -11.39
C SER A 313 -2.72 -11.52 -12.03
N TYR A 314 -2.77 -10.38 -11.34
CA TYR A 314 -2.25 -9.10 -11.82
C TYR A 314 -1.57 -8.31 -10.71
N THR A 315 -0.81 -7.31 -11.10
CA THR A 315 -0.23 -6.32 -10.19
C THR A 315 -0.36 -4.90 -10.76
N GLU A 316 -0.55 -3.94 -9.89
CA GLU A 316 -0.60 -2.52 -10.22
C GLU A 316 0.79 -1.94 -10.52
N HIS A 317 1.85 -2.62 -10.05
CA HIS A 317 3.25 -2.28 -10.28
C HIS A 317 3.99 -3.47 -10.89
N ILE A 318 3.91 -3.56 -12.21
CA ILE A 318 4.54 -4.66 -12.97
C ILE A 318 6.06 -4.70 -12.79
N GLU A 319 6.67 -3.60 -12.37
CA GLU A 319 8.07 -3.49 -12.04
C GLU A 319 8.47 -4.45 -10.91
N THR A 320 7.57 -4.74 -9.96
CA THR A 320 7.82 -5.75 -8.90
C THR A 320 8.06 -7.14 -9.47
N VAL A 321 7.43 -7.45 -10.62
CA VAL A 321 7.54 -8.74 -11.30
C VAL A 321 8.70 -8.75 -12.29
N LYS A 322 8.84 -7.71 -13.12
CA LYS A 322 9.85 -7.67 -14.19
C LYS A 322 11.26 -7.39 -13.70
N VAL A 323 11.40 -6.54 -12.69
CA VAL A 323 12.68 -6.10 -12.12
C VAL A 323 12.84 -6.62 -10.70
N GLY A 324 11.79 -6.55 -9.90
CA GLY A 324 11.78 -6.92 -8.49
C GLY A 324 11.69 -8.42 -8.22
N THR A 325 11.44 -8.74 -6.96
CA THR A 325 11.46 -10.11 -6.42
C THR A 325 10.14 -10.87 -6.57
N ASN A 326 9.07 -10.20 -7.05
CA ASN A 326 7.72 -10.72 -7.02
C ASN A 326 7.43 -11.70 -8.17
N GLU A 327 6.76 -12.82 -7.87
CA GLU A 327 6.11 -13.72 -8.83
C GLU A 327 4.60 -13.76 -8.56
N LEU A 328 3.80 -13.66 -9.64
CA LEU A 328 2.34 -13.80 -9.57
C LEU A 328 1.98 -15.26 -9.83
N VAL A 329 1.22 -15.84 -8.92
CA VAL A 329 0.77 -17.25 -9.05
C VAL A 329 -0.76 -17.37 -9.15
N ALA A 330 -1.46 -16.24 -9.21
CA ALA A 330 -2.92 -16.20 -9.10
C ALA A 330 -3.38 -16.96 -7.84
N GLU A 331 -4.55 -17.57 -7.92
CA GLU A 331 -5.07 -18.51 -6.92
C GLU A 331 -4.79 -19.97 -7.34
N ASP A 332 -3.70 -20.23 -8.09
CA ASP A 332 -3.34 -21.54 -8.63
C ASP A 332 -2.41 -22.30 -7.66
N PRO A 333 -2.89 -23.41 -7.03
CA PRO A 333 -2.10 -24.18 -6.09
C PRO A 333 -0.83 -24.83 -6.70
N GLU A 334 -0.85 -25.19 -7.98
CA GLU A 334 0.29 -25.79 -8.64
C GLU A 334 1.40 -24.78 -8.92
N LEU A 335 1.04 -23.57 -9.39
CA LEU A 335 1.98 -22.47 -9.55
C LEU A 335 2.55 -22.03 -8.19
N LEU A 336 1.69 -21.95 -7.16
CA LEU A 336 2.13 -21.67 -5.78
C LEU A 336 3.16 -22.69 -5.30
N LYS A 337 2.89 -24.00 -5.48
CA LYS A 337 3.78 -25.09 -5.11
C LYS A 337 5.14 -24.96 -5.81
N GLN A 338 5.14 -24.76 -7.12
CA GLN A 338 6.36 -24.60 -7.90
C GLN A 338 7.19 -23.39 -7.45
N SER A 339 6.54 -22.24 -7.21
CA SER A 339 7.22 -21.03 -6.74
C SER A 339 7.78 -21.21 -5.33
N MET A 340 7.04 -21.85 -4.42
CA MET A 340 7.55 -22.18 -3.08
C MET A 340 8.76 -23.09 -3.14
N GLN A 341 8.73 -24.14 -3.96
CA GLN A 341 9.87 -25.07 -4.11
C GLN A 341 11.12 -24.37 -4.63
N LYS A 342 11.00 -23.48 -5.63
CA LYS A 342 12.13 -22.66 -6.10
C LYS A 342 12.68 -21.79 -4.97
N LEU A 343 11.79 -21.10 -4.23
CA LEU A 343 12.18 -20.22 -3.13
C LEU A 343 12.91 -21.00 -2.03
N LEU A 344 12.34 -22.13 -1.61
CA LEU A 344 12.88 -22.95 -0.53
C LEU A 344 14.24 -23.55 -0.87
N LYS A 345 14.48 -23.89 -2.15
CA LYS A 345 15.78 -24.37 -2.66
C LYS A 345 16.80 -23.24 -2.89
N GLY A 346 16.41 -21.97 -2.76
CA GLY A 346 17.27 -20.83 -3.07
C GLY A 346 17.45 -20.56 -4.57
N GLU A 347 16.57 -21.09 -5.40
CA GLU A 347 16.57 -20.96 -6.87
C GLU A 347 15.69 -19.79 -7.34
N TRP A 348 15.60 -18.72 -6.53
CA TRP A 348 14.77 -17.56 -6.87
C TRP A 348 15.40 -16.73 -7.98
N LYS A 349 14.57 -16.05 -8.74
CA LYS A 349 15.03 -15.18 -9.83
C LYS A 349 15.97 -14.09 -9.33
N LYS A 350 16.91 -13.67 -10.17
CA LYS A 350 17.71 -12.47 -9.92
C LYS A 350 16.79 -11.25 -10.01
N ALA A 351 16.87 -10.40 -9.02
CA ALA A 351 16.03 -9.23 -8.89
C ALA A 351 16.86 -7.98 -8.62
N GLY A 352 16.29 -6.83 -8.90
CA GLY A 352 16.85 -5.52 -8.63
C GLY A 352 15.78 -4.57 -8.06
N ILE A 353 16.19 -3.37 -7.73
CA ILE A 353 15.29 -2.30 -7.31
C ILE A 353 14.80 -1.58 -8.59
N PRO A 354 13.48 -1.42 -8.79
CA PRO A 354 12.94 -0.67 -9.91
C PRO A 354 13.46 0.78 -9.95
N ASP A 355 13.49 1.35 -11.16
CA ASP A 355 13.99 2.72 -11.36
C ASP A 355 13.23 3.73 -10.50
N ARG A 356 13.97 4.64 -9.85
CA ARG A 356 13.47 5.65 -8.90
C ARG A 356 12.79 5.11 -7.64
N TRP A 357 12.89 3.84 -7.34
CA TRP A 357 12.49 3.29 -6.04
C TRP A 357 13.63 3.43 -5.01
N ASP A 358 14.18 4.64 -4.91
CA ASP A 358 15.34 4.98 -4.10
C ASP A 358 14.99 5.67 -2.77
N GLY A 359 13.68 5.83 -2.48
CA GLY A 359 13.20 6.50 -1.27
C GLY A 359 13.37 8.02 -1.29
N ARG A 360 13.32 8.63 -2.49
CA ARG A 360 13.38 10.08 -2.72
C ARG A 360 12.24 10.61 -3.56
N SER A 361 11.15 9.85 -3.65
CA SER A 361 9.99 10.24 -4.46
C SER A 361 9.34 11.51 -3.93
N ALA A 362 9.20 11.62 -2.61
CA ALA A 362 8.62 12.79 -1.96
C ALA A 362 9.45 14.06 -2.15
N GLU A 363 10.78 13.96 -2.12
CA GLU A 363 11.66 15.09 -2.42
C GLU A 363 11.42 15.63 -3.83
N ARG A 364 11.30 14.74 -4.84
CA ARG A 364 10.99 15.11 -6.23
C ARG A 364 9.62 15.76 -6.36
N ILE A 365 8.61 15.20 -5.68
CA ILE A 365 7.27 15.78 -5.65
C ILE A 365 7.31 17.21 -5.13
N VAL A 366 7.95 17.44 -3.99
CA VAL A 366 8.02 18.78 -3.37
C VAL A 366 8.79 19.76 -4.22
N GLN A 367 9.88 19.35 -4.87
CA GLN A 367 10.62 20.20 -5.82
C GLN A 367 9.71 20.66 -6.97
N ILE A 368 8.97 19.74 -7.59
CA ILE A 368 8.03 20.06 -8.69
C ILE A 368 6.91 20.98 -8.22
N LEU A 369 6.41 20.77 -7.01
CA LEU A 369 5.34 21.60 -6.45
C LEU A 369 5.84 23.00 -6.02
N ALA A 370 7.12 23.16 -5.72
CA ALA A 370 7.70 24.45 -5.33
C ALA A 370 8.02 25.36 -6.53
N GLU A 371 8.16 24.81 -7.72
CA GLU A 371 8.32 25.56 -8.98
C GLU A 371 6.99 26.27 -9.38
#